data_35a9e9f8694c3f3b3b7941ad351974ba
#
_entry.id   35a9e9f8694c3f3b3b7941ad351974ba
#
_cell.length_a   1.000
_cell.length_b   1.000
_cell.length_c   1.000
_cell.angle_alpha   90.00
_cell.angle_beta   90.00
_cell.angle_gamma   90.00
#
_symmetry.space_group_name_H-M   'P 1'
#
loop_
_entity.id
_entity.type
_entity.pdbx_description
1 polymer ?
#
loop_
_entity_poly.entity_id
_entity_poly.type
_entity_poly.pdbx_seq_one_letter_code
_entity_poly.pdbx_strand_id
1 'polypeptide(L)'
;MAEAPHTRPELSIVVPVFNEEGNVEALATEIATALEGRAYEMIFVDDTSTDETRAALVTLKDRYPALRVLSHRRNSGQSRAIRTGILAARGPVIGTLDGDGQNDPADLPELYRQLTRHGAPSDLKMVMGRRASRKDTAWKKFGSRFANRIRKRLLKDDCDDSGCGIKVMDRDAFLSLPYFDHMHRYMPALMRAEGHGVEFVDVNHRPRGAGQSKYTNFGRLWAAFSDLRGVVWLIGRRRNPHGVDEV
;
A
#
# COMPACT_ATOMS: atom_id res chain seq x y z
N MET A 1 -16.12 -34.63 -0.82
CA MET A 1 -15.69 -33.44 -1.58
C MET A 1 -14.22 -33.29 -1.33
N ALA A 2 -13.37 -33.52 -2.33
CA ALA A 2 -11.93 -33.33 -2.19
C ALA A 2 -11.67 -31.85 -2.06
N GLU A 3 -11.07 -31.41 -0.96
CA GLU A 3 -10.53 -30.06 -0.78
C GLU A 3 -9.48 -29.84 -1.88
N ALA A 4 -9.73 -28.86 -2.77
CA ALA A 4 -8.74 -28.50 -3.77
C ALA A 4 -7.43 -28.15 -3.04
N PRO A 5 -6.25 -28.56 -3.54
CA PRO A 5 -5.00 -28.23 -2.91
C PRO A 5 -4.92 -26.71 -2.79
N HIS A 6 -4.93 -26.22 -1.55
CA HIS A 6 -4.69 -24.80 -1.27
C HIS A 6 -3.25 -24.46 -1.68
N THR A 7 -3.04 -24.21 -2.96
CA THR A 7 -1.76 -23.68 -3.43
C THR A 7 -1.52 -22.36 -2.68
N ARG A 8 -0.40 -22.28 -1.99
CA ARG A 8 -0.01 -21.05 -1.29
C ARG A 8 -0.07 -19.88 -2.28
N PRO A 9 -0.78 -18.79 -1.96
CA PRO A 9 -0.84 -17.65 -2.87
C PRO A 9 0.56 -17.08 -3.12
N GLU A 10 0.84 -16.72 -4.36
CA GLU A 10 2.08 -16.02 -4.73
C GLU A 10 1.99 -14.52 -4.42
N LEU A 11 0.77 -13.98 -4.37
CA LEU A 11 0.47 -12.57 -4.17
C LEU A 11 -0.70 -12.39 -3.19
N SER A 12 -0.53 -11.57 -2.16
CA SER A 12 -1.60 -11.17 -1.24
C SER A 12 -1.92 -9.70 -1.42
N ILE A 13 -3.15 -9.38 -1.81
CA ILE A 13 -3.61 -7.99 -1.95
C ILE A 13 -4.21 -7.53 -0.64
N VAL A 14 -3.69 -6.45 -0.06
CA VAL A 14 -4.16 -5.87 1.20
C VAL A 14 -4.84 -4.54 0.93
N VAL A 15 -6.11 -4.44 1.31
CA VAL A 15 -6.95 -3.26 1.13
C VAL A 15 -7.48 -2.78 2.48
N PRO A 16 -6.97 -1.67 3.03
CA PRO A 16 -7.55 -1.05 4.20
C PRO A 16 -8.84 -0.32 3.82
N VAL A 17 -9.92 -0.51 4.56
CA VAL A 17 -11.20 0.15 4.32
C VAL A 17 -11.76 0.76 5.60
N PHE A 18 -12.43 1.91 5.47
CA PHE A 18 -13.17 2.57 6.53
C PHE A 18 -14.29 3.42 5.94
N ASN A 19 -15.54 2.95 6.05
CA ASN A 19 -16.73 3.56 5.45
C ASN A 19 -16.58 3.73 3.93
N GLU A 20 -16.48 2.59 3.25
CA GLU A 20 -16.27 2.47 1.80
C GLU A 20 -17.33 1.53 1.17
N GLU A 21 -18.57 1.50 1.71
CA GLU A 21 -19.65 0.61 1.28
C GLU A 21 -19.93 0.68 -0.22
N GLY A 22 -19.82 1.88 -0.81
CA GLY A 22 -20.04 2.10 -2.24
C GLY A 22 -18.87 1.67 -3.15
N ASN A 23 -17.73 1.26 -2.58
CA ASN A 23 -16.52 0.97 -3.36
C ASN A 23 -16.06 -0.48 -3.27
N VAL A 24 -16.36 -1.19 -2.16
CA VAL A 24 -15.75 -2.50 -1.87
C VAL A 24 -16.13 -3.60 -2.86
N GLU A 25 -17.37 -3.61 -3.38
CA GLU A 25 -17.79 -4.62 -4.34
C GLU A 25 -17.09 -4.44 -5.69
N ALA A 26 -17.09 -3.23 -6.23
CA ALA A 26 -16.41 -2.92 -7.48
C ALA A 26 -14.91 -3.25 -7.38
N LEU A 27 -14.28 -2.84 -6.28
CA LEU A 27 -12.84 -3.05 -6.06
C LEU A 27 -12.50 -4.55 -5.95
N ALA A 28 -13.31 -5.34 -5.24
CA ALA A 28 -13.11 -6.80 -5.15
C ALA A 28 -13.24 -7.47 -6.52
N THR A 29 -14.23 -7.03 -7.32
CA THR A 29 -14.45 -7.54 -8.68
C THR A 29 -13.26 -7.20 -9.59
N GLU A 30 -12.79 -5.97 -9.56
CA GLU A 30 -11.65 -5.51 -10.36
C GLU A 30 -10.35 -6.21 -9.98
N ILE A 31 -10.09 -6.44 -8.68
CA ILE A 31 -8.93 -7.21 -8.24
C ILE A 31 -9.01 -8.65 -8.76
N ALA A 32 -10.17 -9.29 -8.65
CA ALA A 32 -10.37 -10.65 -9.14
C ALA A 32 -10.15 -10.76 -10.64
N THR A 33 -10.64 -9.78 -11.41
CA THR A 33 -10.44 -9.72 -12.86
C THR A 33 -8.97 -9.48 -13.22
N ALA A 34 -8.30 -8.56 -12.54
CA ALA A 34 -6.90 -8.22 -12.81
C ALA A 34 -5.93 -9.38 -12.52
N LEU A 35 -6.29 -10.26 -11.59
CA LEU A 35 -5.46 -11.38 -11.14
C LEU A 35 -5.99 -12.73 -11.60
N GLU A 36 -6.90 -12.76 -12.59
CA GLU A 36 -7.41 -14.01 -13.14
C GLU A 36 -6.26 -14.93 -13.61
N GLY A 37 -6.36 -16.22 -13.28
CA GLY A 37 -5.34 -17.22 -13.60
C GLY A 37 -4.11 -17.23 -12.70
N ARG A 38 -4.03 -16.35 -11.69
CA ARG A 38 -2.94 -16.34 -10.69
C ARG A 38 -3.35 -16.95 -9.36
N ALA A 39 -2.38 -17.47 -8.62
CA ALA A 39 -2.59 -17.88 -7.23
C ALA A 39 -2.50 -16.66 -6.31
N TYR A 40 -3.64 -16.08 -5.94
CA TYR A 40 -3.69 -14.89 -5.09
C TYR A 40 -4.70 -15.04 -3.95
N GLU A 41 -4.59 -14.15 -2.96
CA GLU A 41 -5.63 -13.83 -1.98
C GLU A 41 -5.84 -12.33 -1.92
N MET A 42 -7.04 -11.89 -1.54
CA MET A 42 -7.32 -10.50 -1.22
C MET A 42 -7.82 -10.39 0.23
N ILE A 43 -7.20 -9.49 0.98
CA ILE A 43 -7.42 -9.27 2.41
C ILE A 43 -7.92 -7.85 2.61
N PHE A 44 -9.23 -7.71 2.79
CA PHE A 44 -9.82 -6.45 3.19
C PHE A 44 -9.75 -6.31 4.70
N VAL A 45 -9.21 -5.19 5.17
CA VAL A 45 -9.09 -4.89 6.60
C VAL A 45 -10.02 -3.73 6.93
N ASP A 46 -11.17 -4.05 7.52
CA ASP A 46 -12.15 -3.09 7.99
C ASP A 46 -11.67 -2.44 9.29
N ASP A 47 -11.39 -1.15 9.24
CA ASP A 47 -10.90 -0.38 10.37
C ASP A 47 -12.06 0.23 11.20
N THR A 48 -13.05 -0.61 11.54
CA THR A 48 -14.22 -0.27 12.35
C THR A 48 -15.19 0.66 11.59
N SER A 49 -15.59 0.27 10.37
CA SER A 49 -16.63 0.99 9.62
C SER A 49 -17.95 1.07 10.38
N THR A 50 -18.65 2.18 10.19
CA THR A 50 -19.94 2.47 10.80
C THR A 50 -21.10 2.45 9.80
N ASP A 51 -20.79 2.23 8.53
CA ASP A 51 -21.72 2.01 7.41
C ASP A 51 -21.80 0.52 7.06
N GLU A 52 -22.39 0.16 5.93
CA GLU A 52 -22.58 -1.21 5.48
C GLU A 52 -21.31 -1.87 4.88
N THR A 53 -20.14 -1.21 4.94
CA THR A 53 -18.87 -1.75 4.38
C THR A 53 -18.60 -3.18 4.83
N ARG A 54 -18.72 -3.43 6.14
CA ARG A 54 -18.42 -4.75 6.71
C ARG A 54 -19.43 -5.82 6.26
N ALA A 55 -20.72 -5.49 6.22
CA ALA A 55 -21.75 -6.42 5.77
C ALA A 55 -21.58 -6.75 4.29
N ALA A 56 -21.31 -5.75 3.45
CA ALA A 56 -21.01 -5.96 2.04
C ALA A 56 -19.80 -6.88 1.83
N LEU A 57 -18.70 -6.67 2.56
CA LEU A 57 -17.51 -7.53 2.47
C LEU A 57 -17.77 -8.98 2.91
N VAL A 58 -18.60 -9.19 3.94
CA VAL A 58 -18.96 -10.55 4.38
C VAL A 58 -19.76 -11.27 3.30
N THR A 59 -20.72 -10.60 2.66
CA THR A 59 -21.50 -11.16 1.55
C THR A 59 -20.62 -11.51 0.33
N LEU A 60 -19.62 -10.70 0.04
CA LEU A 60 -18.71 -10.94 -1.09
C LEU A 60 -17.83 -12.20 -0.93
N LYS A 61 -17.65 -12.72 0.29
CA LYS A 61 -16.89 -13.97 0.50
C LYS A 61 -17.51 -15.18 -0.20
N ASP A 62 -18.82 -15.22 -0.35
CA ASP A 62 -19.50 -16.31 -1.04
C ASP A 62 -19.21 -16.30 -2.55
N ARG A 63 -18.97 -15.11 -3.10
CA ARG A 63 -18.63 -14.91 -4.51
C ARG A 63 -17.15 -15.07 -4.82
N TYR A 64 -16.29 -14.67 -3.86
CA TYR A 64 -14.84 -14.66 -4.03
C TYR A 64 -14.13 -15.53 -2.98
N PRO A 65 -13.85 -16.83 -3.25
CA PRO A 65 -13.16 -17.71 -2.30
C PRO A 65 -11.77 -17.21 -1.87
N ALA A 66 -11.12 -16.40 -2.70
CA ALA A 66 -9.83 -15.76 -2.39
C ALA A 66 -9.97 -14.59 -1.40
N LEU A 67 -11.19 -14.12 -1.09
CA LEU A 67 -11.45 -12.99 -0.22
C LEU A 67 -11.40 -13.40 1.26
N ARG A 68 -10.60 -12.67 2.00
CA ARG A 68 -10.53 -12.70 3.46
C ARG A 68 -10.87 -11.32 4.02
N VAL A 69 -11.66 -11.29 5.07
CA VAL A 69 -12.08 -10.06 5.74
C VAL A 69 -11.56 -10.08 7.16
N LEU A 70 -10.79 -9.08 7.53
CA LEU A 70 -10.34 -8.82 8.90
C LEU A 70 -11.04 -7.57 9.40
N SER A 71 -11.39 -7.50 10.67
CA SER A 71 -12.03 -6.32 11.26
C SER A 71 -11.33 -5.95 12.55
N HIS A 72 -10.94 -4.69 12.66
CA HIS A 72 -10.45 -4.13 13.91
C HIS A 72 -11.60 -3.92 14.90
N ARG A 73 -11.32 -4.05 16.18
CA ARG A 73 -12.28 -3.74 17.26
C ARG A 73 -12.33 -2.24 17.57
N ARG A 74 -11.36 -1.47 17.12
CA ARG A 74 -11.21 -0.03 17.30
C ARG A 74 -10.52 0.56 16.08
N ASN A 75 -10.98 1.72 15.61
CA ASN A 75 -10.31 2.45 14.55
C ASN A 75 -8.84 2.72 14.94
N SER A 76 -7.94 2.29 14.10
CA SER A 76 -6.50 2.30 14.35
C SER A 76 -5.68 2.92 13.22
N GLY A 77 -6.37 3.42 12.20
CA GLY A 77 -5.81 4.12 11.07
C GLY A 77 -5.26 3.22 9.96
N GLN A 78 -5.11 3.81 8.79
CA GLN A 78 -4.74 3.12 7.55
C GLN A 78 -3.43 2.33 7.68
N SER A 79 -2.39 2.90 8.31
CA SER A 79 -1.11 2.20 8.49
C SER A 79 -1.23 0.93 9.31
N ARG A 80 -2.08 0.94 10.35
CA ARG A 80 -2.33 -0.25 11.15
C ARG A 80 -3.12 -1.28 10.37
N ALA A 81 -4.13 -0.87 9.63
CA ALA A 81 -4.93 -1.77 8.80
C ALA A 81 -4.06 -2.47 7.73
N ILE A 82 -3.19 -1.72 7.03
CA ILE A 82 -2.22 -2.30 6.10
C ILE A 82 -1.33 -3.33 6.81
N ARG A 83 -0.73 -2.96 7.96
CA ARG A 83 0.15 -3.88 8.69
C ARG A 83 -0.60 -5.14 9.18
N THR A 84 -1.84 -4.99 9.64
CA THR A 84 -2.69 -6.12 10.06
C THR A 84 -2.91 -7.09 8.90
N GLY A 85 -3.25 -6.57 7.71
CA GLY A 85 -3.42 -7.39 6.52
C GLY A 85 -2.13 -8.10 6.11
N ILE A 86 -0.99 -7.42 6.12
CA ILE A 86 0.30 -8.00 5.74
C ILE A 86 0.77 -9.08 6.74
N LEU A 87 0.53 -8.89 8.04
CA LEU A 87 0.81 -9.91 9.05
C LEU A 87 -0.03 -11.18 8.82
N ALA A 88 -1.27 -11.03 8.38
CA ALA A 88 -2.19 -12.13 8.08
C ALA A 88 -1.99 -12.74 6.68
N ALA A 89 -1.22 -12.08 5.81
CA ALA A 89 -0.96 -12.52 4.45
C ALA A 89 -0.17 -13.83 4.41
N ARG A 90 -0.51 -14.68 3.44
CA ARG A 90 0.11 -15.98 3.20
C ARG A 90 1.12 -15.96 2.06
N GLY A 91 0.96 -15.02 1.11
CA GLY A 91 1.86 -14.85 -0.02
C GLY A 91 3.17 -14.16 0.36
N PRO A 92 4.28 -14.47 -0.34
CA PRO A 92 5.57 -13.82 -0.15
C PRO A 92 5.60 -12.39 -0.71
N VAL A 93 4.74 -12.09 -1.65
CA VAL A 93 4.60 -10.76 -2.26
C VAL A 93 3.28 -10.13 -1.83
N ILE A 94 3.34 -8.85 -1.47
CA ILE A 94 2.19 -8.06 -1.05
C ILE A 94 1.88 -6.99 -2.09
N GLY A 95 0.62 -6.93 -2.52
CA GLY A 95 0.06 -5.77 -3.20
C GLY A 95 -0.76 -4.93 -2.22
N THR A 96 -0.72 -3.60 -2.33
CA THR A 96 -1.61 -2.71 -1.58
C THR A 96 -2.41 -1.83 -2.51
N LEU A 97 -3.64 -1.52 -2.14
CA LEU A 97 -4.55 -0.57 -2.79
C LEU A 97 -5.30 0.22 -1.72
N ASP A 98 -5.66 1.47 -2.04
CA ASP A 98 -6.60 2.22 -1.21
C ASP A 98 -8.04 1.75 -1.47
N GLY A 99 -8.88 1.73 -0.43
CA GLY A 99 -10.27 1.26 -0.50
C GLY A 99 -11.23 2.17 -1.25
N ASP A 100 -10.81 3.37 -1.66
CA ASP A 100 -11.65 4.42 -2.26
C ASP A 100 -11.82 4.33 -3.79
N GLY A 101 -11.28 3.26 -4.40
CA GLY A 101 -11.39 2.98 -5.84
C GLY A 101 -10.57 3.91 -6.75
N GLN A 102 -9.71 4.77 -6.20
CA GLN A 102 -8.88 5.67 -7.02
C GLN A 102 -7.71 4.98 -7.70
N ASN A 103 -7.22 3.88 -7.13
CA ASN A 103 -6.21 3.03 -7.75
C ASN A 103 -6.85 2.06 -8.73
N ASP A 104 -6.23 1.84 -9.87
CA ASP A 104 -6.67 0.84 -10.84
C ASP A 104 -6.06 -0.52 -10.54
N PRO A 105 -6.83 -1.55 -10.13
CA PRO A 105 -6.29 -2.89 -9.91
C PRO A 105 -5.65 -3.52 -11.15
N ALA A 106 -6.00 -3.07 -12.35
CA ALA A 106 -5.40 -3.53 -13.60
C ALA A 106 -3.88 -3.23 -13.69
N ASP A 107 -3.37 -2.32 -12.87
CA ASP A 107 -1.93 -2.03 -12.78
C ASP A 107 -1.17 -3.06 -11.92
N LEU A 108 -1.84 -3.85 -11.06
CA LEU A 108 -1.19 -4.82 -10.16
C LEU A 108 -0.31 -5.86 -10.89
N PRO A 109 -0.78 -6.49 -11.99
CA PRO A 109 0.04 -7.47 -12.71
C PRO A 109 1.37 -6.91 -13.22
N GLU A 110 1.38 -5.66 -13.67
CA GLU A 110 2.59 -5.01 -14.15
C GLU A 110 3.58 -4.72 -13.00
N LEU A 111 3.09 -4.17 -11.87
CA LEU A 111 3.95 -3.93 -10.71
C LEU A 111 4.52 -5.25 -10.17
N TYR A 112 3.70 -6.32 -10.13
CA TYR A 112 4.14 -7.65 -9.72
C TYR A 112 5.21 -8.19 -10.67
N ARG A 113 5.00 -8.10 -11.99
CA ARG A 113 5.95 -8.51 -13.01
C ARG A 113 7.27 -7.76 -12.89
N GLN A 114 7.24 -6.45 -12.63
CA GLN A 114 8.45 -5.64 -12.43
C GLN A 114 9.23 -6.08 -11.19
N LEU A 115 8.56 -6.38 -10.09
CA LEU A 115 9.22 -6.84 -8.86
C LEU A 115 9.88 -8.21 -9.03
N THR A 116 9.21 -9.13 -9.76
CA THR A 116 9.60 -10.54 -9.86
C THR A 116 10.30 -10.90 -11.17
N ARG A 117 10.59 -9.93 -12.04
CA ARG A 117 11.20 -10.16 -13.35
C ARG A 117 12.56 -10.84 -13.24
N HIS A 118 12.87 -11.69 -14.21
CA HIS A 118 14.21 -12.26 -14.33
C HIS A 118 15.27 -11.14 -14.50
N GLY A 119 16.35 -11.21 -13.74
CA GLY A 119 17.41 -10.19 -13.76
C GLY A 119 17.07 -8.91 -12.97
N ALA A 120 15.98 -8.91 -12.18
CA ALA A 120 15.77 -7.83 -11.22
C ALA A 120 16.97 -7.71 -10.26
N PRO A 121 17.35 -6.48 -9.84
CA PRO A 121 18.35 -6.31 -8.80
C PRO A 121 17.97 -7.12 -7.54
N SER A 122 18.93 -7.79 -6.92
CA SER A 122 18.69 -8.66 -5.76
C SER A 122 18.15 -7.89 -4.54
N ASP A 123 18.47 -6.61 -4.44
CA ASP A 123 18.01 -5.69 -3.43
C ASP A 123 16.62 -5.10 -3.73
N LEU A 124 16.08 -5.25 -4.96
CA LEU A 124 14.75 -4.74 -5.31
C LEU A 124 13.68 -5.45 -4.47
N LYS A 125 13.03 -4.70 -3.58
CA LYS A 125 12.01 -5.21 -2.66
C LYS A 125 10.68 -4.49 -2.75
N MET A 126 10.59 -3.43 -3.56
CA MET A 126 9.36 -2.67 -3.73
C MET A 126 9.26 -2.07 -5.13
N VAL A 127 8.08 -2.18 -5.72
CA VAL A 127 7.68 -1.42 -6.91
C VAL A 127 6.43 -0.62 -6.54
N MET A 128 6.48 0.69 -6.75
CA MET A 128 5.41 1.61 -6.38
C MET A 128 4.85 2.29 -7.63
N GLY A 129 3.52 2.44 -7.66
CA GLY A 129 2.86 3.25 -8.67
C GLY A 129 3.22 4.74 -8.55
N ARG A 130 3.34 5.39 -9.69
CA ARG A 130 3.47 6.85 -9.82
C ARG A 130 2.37 7.36 -10.73
N ARG A 131 1.55 8.27 -10.22
CA ARG A 131 0.43 8.82 -11.01
C ARG A 131 0.96 9.75 -12.09
N ALA A 132 0.85 9.34 -13.36
CA ALA A 132 1.40 10.06 -14.52
C ALA A 132 0.78 11.45 -14.73
N SER A 133 -0.46 11.69 -14.27
CA SER A 133 -1.19 12.94 -14.53
C SER A 133 -1.98 13.40 -13.30
N ARG A 134 -1.41 14.34 -12.51
CA ARG A 134 -2.17 15.09 -11.49
C ARG A 134 -2.81 16.32 -12.13
N LYS A 135 -4.13 16.33 -12.24
CA LYS A 135 -4.92 17.52 -12.65
C LYS A 135 -5.08 18.49 -11.46
N ASP A 136 -3.96 18.98 -10.91
CA ASP A 136 -3.98 20.02 -9.86
C ASP A 136 -3.87 21.42 -10.46
N THR A 137 -4.50 22.43 -9.81
CA THR A 137 -4.34 23.84 -10.18
C THR A 137 -2.90 24.31 -10.01
N ALA A 138 -2.45 25.28 -10.82
CA ALA A 138 -1.07 25.76 -10.87
C ALA A 138 -0.49 26.17 -9.49
N TRP A 139 -1.31 26.80 -8.63
CA TRP A 139 -0.94 27.19 -7.27
C TRP A 139 -0.70 25.99 -6.33
N LYS A 140 -1.58 25.01 -6.37
CA LYS A 140 -1.41 23.77 -5.60
C LYS A 140 -0.19 22.98 -6.08
N LYS A 141 0.09 23.00 -7.38
CA LYS A 141 1.29 22.37 -7.97
C LYS A 141 2.58 23.01 -7.46
N PHE A 142 2.65 24.34 -7.29
CA PHE A 142 3.87 25.01 -6.85
C PHE A 142 4.20 24.69 -5.37
N GLY A 143 3.24 24.83 -4.46
CA GLY A 143 3.43 24.50 -3.03
C GLY A 143 3.76 23.03 -2.79
N SER A 144 3.08 22.12 -3.53
CA SER A 144 3.34 20.68 -3.40
C SER A 144 4.70 20.28 -3.99
N ARG A 145 5.16 20.93 -5.08
CA ARG A 145 6.49 20.68 -5.67
C ARG A 145 7.62 21.11 -4.73
N PHE A 146 7.47 22.25 -4.07
CA PHE A 146 8.46 22.72 -3.10
C PHE A 146 8.55 21.79 -1.88
N ALA A 147 7.40 21.44 -1.29
CA ALA A 147 7.34 20.49 -0.17
C ALA A 147 7.90 19.11 -0.54
N ASN A 148 7.57 18.60 -1.73
CA ASN A 148 8.11 17.33 -2.22
C ASN A 148 9.63 17.41 -2.46
N ARG A 149 10.16 18.53 -2.96
CA ARG A 149 11.60 18.69 -3.15
C ARG A 149 12.36 18.66 -1.82
N ILE A 150 11.84 19.35 -0.80
CA ILE A 150 12.41 19.31 0.56
C ILE A 150 12.34 17.88 1.10
N ARG A 151 11.17 17.22 1.01
CA ARG A 151 10.98 15.86 1.47
C ARG A 151 11.97 14.89 0.79
N LYS A 152 12.06 14.92 -0.53
CA LYS A 152 13.01 14.10 -1.31
C LYS A 152 14.46 14.29 -0.86
N ARG A 153 14.87 15.57 -0.66
CA ARG A 153 16.23 15.88 -0.23
C ARG A 153 16.53 15.36 1.18
N LEU A 154 15.54 15.44 2.08
CA LEU A 154 15.68 14.96 3.46
C LEU A 154 15.64 13.43 3.57
N LEU A 155 14.75 12.79 2.80
CA LEU A 155 14.55 11.35 2.86
C LEU A 155 15.40 10.57 1.86
N LYS A 156 15.95 11.22 0.83
CA LYS A 156 16.77 10.62 -0.25
C LYS A 156 16.05 9.45 -0.93
N ASP A 157 14.72 9.55 -1.12
CA ASP A 157 13.88 8.46 -1.58
C ASP A 157 13.48 8.51 -3.07
N ASP A 158 13.83 9.58 -3.79
CA ASP A 158 13.47 9.86 -5.19
C ASP A 158 11.97 9.70 -5.51
N CYS A 159 11.12 9.63 -4.48
CA CYS A 159 9.70 9.42 -4.63
C CYS A 159 8.98 10.72 -4.96
N ASP A 160 8.44 10.83 -6.18
CA ASP A 160 7.64 11.99 -6.62
C ASP A 160 6.21 11.96 -6.10
N ASP A 161 5.67 10.77 -5.82
CA ASP A 161 4.27 10.57 -5.45
C ASP A 161 4.10 9.59 -4.29
N SER A 162 4.54 10.02 -3.10
CA SER A 162 4.42 9.20 -1.88
C SER A 162 2.98 8.86 -1.45
N GLY A 163 2.01 9.55 -2.03
CA GLY A 163 0.59 9.32 -1.75
C GLY A 163 -0.10 8.30 -2.66
N CYS A 164 0.62 7.67 -3.59
CA CYS A 164 0.03 6.62 -4.40
C CYS A 164 -0.20 5.36 -3.56
N GLY A 165 -1.45 4.85 -3.53
CA GLY A 165 -1.84 3.69 -2.72
C GLY A 165 -1.34 2.37 -3.28
N ILE A 166 -1.24 2.26 -4.62
CA ILE A 166 -0.85 1.02 -5.27
C ILE A 166 0.66 0.77 -5.16
N LYS A 167 1.01 -0.35 -4.55
CA LYS A 167 2.39 -0.78 -4.32
C LYS A 167 2.44 -2.31 -4.33
N VAL A 168 3.53 -2.87 -4.85
CA VAL A 168 3.84 -4.29 -4.73
C VAL A 168 5.21 -4.43 -4.08
N MET A 169 5.32 -5.28 -3.06
CA MET A 169 6.54 -5.38 -2.26
C MET A 169 6.76 -6.78 -1.69
N ASP A 170 8.01 -7.08 -1.37
CA ASP A 170 8.38 -8.26 -0.60
C ASP A 170 7.79 -8.16 0.83
N ARG A 171 7.14 -9.24 1.29
CA ARG A 171 6.47 -9.29 2.59
C ARG A 171 7.44 -9.12 3.75
N ASP A 172 8.54 -9.82 3.71
CA ASP A 172 9.50 -9.85 4.83
C ASP A 172 10.28 -8.54 4.89
N ALA A 173 10.60 -7.94 3.74
CA ALA A 173 11.16 -6.59 3.68
C ALA A 173 10.21 -5.55 4.29
N PHE A 174 8.89 -5.63 4.04
CA PHE A 174 7.95 -4.73 4.71
C PHE A 174 7.89 -4.97 6.22
N LEU A 175 7.87 -6.23 6.65
CA LEU A 175 7.76 -6.57 8.07
C LEU A 175 9.00 -6.17 8.88
N SER A 176 10.18 -6.04 8.25
CA SER A 176 11.39 -5.52 8.87
C SER A 176 11.33 -4.01 9.14
N LEU A 177 10.43 -3.27 8.49
CA LEU A 177 10.29 -1.84 8.68
C LEU A 177 9.74 -1.48 10.06
N PRO A 178 10.22 -0.39 10.67
CA PRO A 178 9.67 0.12 11.92
C PRO A 178 8.22 0.56 11.72
N TYR A 179 7.34 0.15 12.64
CA TYR A 179 5.94 0.57 12.61
C TYR A 179 5.73 1.88 13.37
N PHE A 180 5.04 2.82 12.71
CA PHE A 180 4.45 4.02 13.31
C PHE A 180 3.22 4.45 12.50
N ASP A 181 2.35 5.26 13.08
CA ASP A 181 1.20 5.78 12.32
C ASP A 181 1.65 6.65 11.14
N HIS A 182 0.90 6.65 10.04
CA HIS A 182 1.24 7.26 8.77
C HIS A 182 2.49 6.69 8.04
N MET A 183 3.11 5.60 8.51
CA MET A 183 4.26 4.98 7.85
C MET A 183 4.02 4.67 6.36
N HIS A 184 2.76 4.39 5.97
CA HIS A 184 2.40 4.06 4.59
C HIS A 184 2.80 5.15 3.57
N ARG A 185 2.97 6.41 4.01
CA ARG A 185 3.42 7.55 3.19
C ARG A 185 4.94 7.60 3.02
N TYR A 186 5.67 6.88 3.85
CA TYR A 186 7.12 6.90 3.92
C TYR A 186 7.76 5.58 3.51
N MET A 187 6.97 4.59 3.04
CA MET A 187 7.47 3.26 2.69
C MET A 187 8.70 3.30 1.76
N PRO A 188 8.74 4.09 0.66
CA PRO A 188 9.93 4.15 -0.19
C PRO A 188 11.19 4.58 0.56
N ALA A 189 11.08 5.59 1.44
CA ALA A 189 12.20 6.08 2.23
C ALA A 189 12.66 5.03 3.27
N LEU A 190 11.70 4.37 3.92
CA LEU A 190 11.99 3.32 4.89
C LEU A 190 12.63 2.10 4.21
N MET A 191 12.12 1.65 3.07
CA MET A 191 12.72 0.56 2.28
C MET A 191 14.17 0.87 1.92
N ARG A 192 14.43 2.07 1.37
CA ARG A 192 15.80 2.48 1.03
C ARG A 192 16.72 2.60 2.24
N ALA A 193 16.20 3.09 3.36
CA ALA A 193 16.96 3.12 4.60
C ALA A 193 17.34 1.70 5.07
N GLU A 194 16.52 0.67 4.78
CA GLU A 194 16.83 -0.74 5.03
C GLU A 194 17.84 -1.34 4.01
N GLY A 195 18.26 -0.56 3.02
CA GLY A 195 19.14 -1.04 1.96
C GLY A 195 18.39 -1.74 0.82
N HIS A 196 17.07 -1.62 0.80
CA HIS A 196 16.23 -2.23 -0.24
C HIS A 196 16.05 -1.29 -1.44
N GLY A 197 16.12 -1.86 -2.64
CA GLY A 197 15.81 -1.19 -3.90
C GLY A 197 14.31 -0.88 -4.01
N VAL A 198 14.00 0.30 -4.57
CA VAL A 198 12.63 0.75 -4.86
C VAL A 198 12.57 1.27 -6.28
N GLU A 199 11.65 0.76 -7.08
CA GLU A 199 11.35 1.23 -8.43
C GLU A 199 9.96 1.85 -8.51
N PHE A 200 9.74 2.66 -9.55
CA PHE A 200 8.48 3.37 -9.79
C PHE A 200 7.97 3.06 -11.19
N VAL A 201 6.66 2.79 -11.30
CA VAL A 201 5.96 2.52 -12.56
C VAL A 201 4.81 3.51 -12.70
N ASP A 202 4.64 4.08 -13.88
CA ASP A 202 3.50 4.96 -14.14
C ASP A 202 2.21 4.15 -14.14
N VAL A 203 1.20 4.62 -13.37
CA VAL A 203 -0.06 3.93 -13.16
C VAL A 203 -1.25 4.85 -13.45
N ASN A 204 -2.38 4.22 -13.74
CA ASN A 204 -3.64 4.91 -13.90
C ASN A 204 -4.13 5.48 -12.56
N HIS A 205 -4.79 6.64 -12.61
CA HIS A 205 -5.43 7.24 -11.45
C HIS A 205 -6.82 7.72 -11.83
N ARG A 206 -7.81 7.19 -11.12
CA ARG A 206 -9.21 7.47 -11.35
C ARG A 206 -9.73 8.57 -10.41
N PRO A 207 -10.78 9.31 -10.78
CA PRO A 207 -11.53 10.11 -9.83
C PRO A 207 -12.15 9.19 -8.77
N ARG A 208 -12.32 9.68 -7.54
CA ARG A 208 -12.99 8.93 -6.47
C ARG A 208 -14.41 8.59 -6.88
N GLY A 209 -14.82 7.32 -6.76
CA GLY A 209 -16.13 6.85 -7.14
C GLY A 209 -17.22 7.33 -6.19
N ALA A 210 -17.03 7.20 -4.87
CA ALA A 210 -17.96 7.59 -3.81
C ALA A 210 -17.22 8.12 -2.58
N GLY A 211 -17.92 8.82 -1.69
CA GLY A 211 -17.39 9.28 -0.39
C GLY A 211 -16.79 10.69 -0.40
N GLN A 212 -16.66 11.27 0.82
CA GLN A 212 -16.07 12.60 1.03
C GLN A 212 -14.70 12.50 1.71
N SER A 213 -13.78 13.43 1.39
CA SER A 213 -12.49 13.52 2.07
C SER A 213 -12.69 13.92 3.54
N LYS A 214 -12.33 13.02 4.47
CA LYS A 214 -12.62 13.13 5.91
C LYS A 214 -11.66 14.03 6.72
N TYR A 215 -10.75 14.79 6.05
CA TYR A 215 -9.69 15.52 6.76
C TYR A 215 -9.67 17.02 6.45
N THR A 216 -9.48 17.85 7.48
CA THR A 216 -9.21 19.29 7.35
C THR A 216 -7.76 19.58 6.97
N ASN A 217 -7.50 20.60 6.15
CA ASN A 217 -6.19 20.87 5.57
C ASN A 217 -5.10 21.27 6.59
N PHE A 218 -5.43 21.92 7.69
CA PHE A 218 -4.45 22.47 8.63
C PHE A 218 -3.85 21.42 9.57
N GLY A 219 -4.67 20.52 10.12
CA GLY A 219 -4.18 19.42 10.96
C GLY A 219 -3.28 18.44 10.18
N ARG A 220 -3.58 18.23 8.89
CA ARG A 220 -2.75 17.39 7.98
C ARG A 220 -1.35 17.95 7.75
N LEU A 221 -1.20 19.28 7.66
CA LEU A 221 0.09 19.90 7.42
C LEU A 221 1.01 19.77 8.63
N TRP A 222 0.45 19.97 9.83
CA TRP A 222 1.20 19.83 11.07
C TRP A 222 1.62 18.39 11.35
N ALA A 223 0.70 17.43 11.18
CA ALA A 223 1.00 16.01 11.29
C ALA A 223 2.08 15.58 10.29
N ALA A 224 1.98 16.01 9.02
CA ALA A 224 2.98 15.69 7.99
C ALA A 224 4.38 16.25 8.32
N PHE A 225 4.47 17.43 8.94
CA PHE A 225 5.74 18.00 9.37
C PHE A 225 6.34 17.26 10.56
N SER A 226 5.52 16.92 11.55
CA SER A 226 5.92 16.12 12.71
C SER A 226 6.41 14.74 12.28
N ASP A 227 5.64 14.05 11.42
CA ASP A 227 5.98 12.75 10.88
C ASP A 227 7.31 12.79 10.11
N LEU A 228 7.48 13.81 9.25
CA LEU A 228 8.72 13.98 8.48
C LEU A 228 9.94 14.11 9.40
N ARG A 229 9.85 14.92 10.46
CA ARG A 229 10.94 15.03 11.46
C ARG A 229 11.23 13.69 12.14
N GLY A 230 10.18 12.98 12.53
CA GLY A 230 10.29 11.65 13.14
C GLY A 230 10.98 10.65 12.21
N VAL A 231 10.60 10.63 10.93
CA VAL A 231 11.20 9.73 9.93
C VAL A 231 12.65 10.08 9.64
N VAL A 232 12.99 11.37 9.51
CA VAL A 232 14.39 11.82 9.34
C VAL A 232 15.24 11.39 10.54
N TRP A 233 14.73 11.57 11.76
CA TRP A 233 15.41 11.14 12.98
C TRP A 233 15.59 9.60 12.99
N LEU A 234 14.55 8.86 12.67
CA LEU A 234 14.56 7.39 12.64
C LEU A 234 15.61 6.86 11.66
N ILE A 235 15.60 7.37 10.41
CA ILE A 235 16.57 7.00 9.38
C ILE A 235 18.00 7.36 9.82
N GLY A 236 18.20 8.53 10.43
CA GLY A 236 19.51 8.97 10.91
C GLY A 236 20.07 8.15 12.09
N ARG A 237 19.21 7.43 12.83
CA ARG A 237 19.62 6.55 13.97
C ARG A 237 19.90 5.13 13.55
N ARG A 238 19.58 4.79 12.31
CA ARG A 238 19.73 3.44 11.85
C ARG A 238 21.19 3.04 11.66
N ARG A 239 21.47 1.75 11.97
CA ARG A 239 22.75 1.09 11.72
C ARG A 239 22.45 -0.18 10.91
N ASN A 240 22.93 -0.24 9.68
CA ASN A 240 22.83 -1.42 8.83
C ASN A 240 24.21 -2.13 8.82
N PRO A 241 24.31 -3.41 9.21
CA PRO A 241 25.58 -4.14 9.22
C PRO A 241 26.08 -4.51 7.81
N HIS A 242 25.26 -4.29 6.76
CA HIS A 242 25.56 -4.66 5.36
C HIS A 242 25.87 -6.16 5.12
N GLY A 243 25.59 -6.99 6.08
CA GLY A 243 25.78 -8.44 6.04
C GLY A 243 26.11 -8.97 7.43
N VAL A 244 25.86 -10.26 7.63
CA VAL A 244 26.22 -11.00 8.84
C VAL A 244 26.79 -12.34 8.39
N ASP A 245 28.03 -12.64 8.79
CA ASP A 245 28.66 -13.94 8.55
C ASP A 245 28.63 -14.75 9.85
N GLU A 246 28.26 -16.02 9.74
CA GLU A 246 28.41 -16.98 10.85
C GLU A 246 29.86 -17.48 10.87
N VAL A 247 30.55 -17.37 11.99
CA VAL A 247 31.95 -17.73 12.20
C VAL A 247 32.11 -18.87 13.19
#